data_2807723c304e7e82bca2043870c4dd5b
#
_entry.id   2807723c304e7e82bca2043870c4dd5b
#
_cell.length_a   1.000
_cell.length_b   1.000
_cell.length_c   1.000
_cell.angle_alpha   90.00
_cell.angle_beta   90.00
_cell.angle_gamma   90.00
#
_symmetry.space_group_name_H-M   'P 1'
#
loop_
_entity.id
_entity.type
_entity.pdbx_description
1 polymer ?
#
loop_
_entity_poly.entity_id
_entity_poly.type
_entity_poly.pdbx_seq_one_letter_code
_entity_poly.pdbx_strand_id
1 'polypeptide(L)'
;FLESLRRYAQAFAEQAGFRVQLSLPERVGLSQASELVLFRVLQEALTNAAKHARPTRVEVVLEPLGERGARLVVRDNGRGFAVPEAQGLGGFGLTQMRERVEARGGRFWVVSAPGRGTEVGAEVPY
;
A
#
# COMPACT_ATOMS: atom_id res chain seq x y z
N PHE A 1 14.84 -5.17 -3.84
CA PHE A 1 13.58 -4.65 -3.28
C PHE A 1 12.60 -4.22 -4.36
N LEU A 2 13.02 -3.33 -5.27
CA LEU A 2 12.11 -2.83 -6.31
C LEU A 2 11.58 -3.95 -7.21
N GLU A 3 12.45 -4.88 -7.58
CA GLU A 3 12.05 -6.02 -8.38
C GLU A 3 11.07 -6.93 -7.63
N SER A 4 11.28 -7.12 -6.33
CA SER A 4 10.35 -7.91 -5.51
C SER A 4 8.99 -7.27 -5.43
N LEU A 5 8.92 -5.93 -5.27
CA LEU A 5 7.67 -5.20 -5.30
C LEU A 5 6.93 -5.41 -6.63
N ARG A 6 7.66 -5.26 -7.73
CA ARG A 6 7.10 -5.40 -9.07
C ARG A 6 6.51 -6.79 -9.28
N ARG A 7 7.29 -7.80 -8.98
CA ARG A 7 6.87 -9.19 -9.16
C ARG A 7 5.67 -9.55 -8.31
N TYR A 8 5.69 -9.13 -7.06
CA TYR A 8 4.58 -9.41 -6.15
C TYR A 8 3.30 -8.76 -6.64
N ALA A 9 3.35 -7.48 -6.98
CA ALA A 9 2.16 -6.75 -7.42
C ALA A 9 1.59 -7.33 -8.72
N GLN A 10 2.45 -7.64 -9.68
CA GLN A 10 2.01 -8.21 -10.96
C GLN A 10 1.40 -9.59 -10.79
N ALA A 11 2.04 -10.47 -10.01
CA ALA A 11 1.52 -11.81 -9.78
C ALA A 11 0.20 -11.77 -9.01
N PHE A 12 0.10 -10.90 -8.02
CA PHE A 12 -1.12 -10.75 -7.24
C PHE A 12 -2.28 -10.27 -8.12
N ALA A 13 -2.03 -9.24 -8.93
CA ALA A 13 -3.06 -8.68 -9.81
C ALA A 13 -3.55 -9.71 -10.82
N GLU A 14 -2.64 -10.50 -11.38
CA GLU A 14 -2.99 -11.55 -12.32
C GLU A 14 -3.92 -12.58 -11.71
N GLN A 15 -3.62 -13.03 -10.49
CA GLN A 15 -4.49 -14.00 -9.80
C GLN A 15 -5.80 -13.38 -9.36
N ALA A 16 -5.79 -12.13 -8.92
CA ALA A 16 -6.98 -11.46 -8.41
C ALA A 16 -7.92 -10.96 -9.52
N GLY A 17 -7.41 -10.84 -10.75
CA GLY A 17 -8.22 -10.43 -11.88
C GLY A 17 -8.35 -8.93 -12.09
N PHE A 18 -7.41 -8.13 -11.59
CA PHE A 18 -7.39 -6.70 -11.86
C PHE A 18 -6.07 -6.30 -12.52
N ARG A 19 -6.03 -5.08 -13.05
CA ARG A 19 -4.81 -4.52 -13.63
C ARG A 19 -4.03 -3.78 -12.55
N VAL A 20 -2.71 -3.91 -12.59
CA VAL A 20 -1.83 -3.12 -11.74
C VAL A 20 -0.97 -2.23 -12.61
N GLN A 21 -0.89 -0.96 -12.21
CA GLN A 21 -0.02 0.02 -12.84
C GLN A 21 1.05 0.40 -11.82
N LEU A 22 2.31 0.17 -12.17
CA LEU A 22 3.44 0.37 -11.27
C LEU A 22 4.25 1.60 -11.71
N SER A 23 4.54 2.47 -10.77
CA SER A 23 5.44 3.60 -10.96
C SER A 23 6.51 3.53 -9.88
N LEU A 24 7.69 3.02 -10.25
CA LEU A 24 8.79 2.78 -9.32
C LEU A 24 10.01 3.57 -9.79
N PRO A 25 10.85 4.06 -8.86
CA PRO A 25 12.10 4.71 -9.24
C PRO A 25 13.11 3.68 -9.71
N GLU A 26 14.17 4.13 -10.37
CA GLU A 26 15.27 3.24 -10.74
C GLU A 26 16.02 2.73 -9.51
N ARG A 27 16.12 3.56 -8.48
CA ARG A 27 16.82 3.24 -7.23
C ARG A 27 16.11 3.86 -6.04
N VAL A 28 16.20 3.18 -4.92
CA VAL A 28 15.80 3.73 -3.63
C VAL A 28 16.70 3.12 -2.57
N GLY A 29 17.29 3.94 -1.73
CA GLY A 29 18.28 3.51 -0.74
C GLY A 29 17.69 3.23 0.63
N LEU A 30 16.69 2.36 0.70
CA LEU A 30 16.05 2.01 1.97
C LEU A 30 16.82 0.94 2.72
N SER A 31 16.81 1.02 4.06
CA SER A 31 17.28 -0.08 4.91
C SER A 31 16.37 -1.29 4.73
N GLN A 32 16.85 -2.47 5.11
CA GLN A 32 16.04 -3.69 5.04
C GLN A 32 14.78 -3.57 5.91
N ALA A 33 14.89 -2.93 7.08
CA ALA A 33 13.74 -2.75 7.95
C ALA A 33 12.65 -1.90 7.30
N SER A 34 13.04 -0.81 6.64
CA SER A 34 12.08 0.06 5.94
C SER A 34 11.50 -0.63 4.70
N GLU A 35 12.31 -1.37 3.97
CA GLU A 35 11.84 -2.17 2.84
C GLU A 35 10.77 -3.17 3.28
N LEU A 36 11.00 -3.86 4.39
CA LEU A 36 10.04 -4.83 4.89
C LEU A 36 8.71 -4.18 5.27
N VAL A 37 8.76 -3.02 5.94
CA VAL A 37 7.55 -2.31 6.32
C VAL A 37 6.75 -1.92 5.08
N LEU A 38 7.38 -1.34 4.07
CA LEU A 38 6.68 -0.97 2.84
C LEU A 38 6.14 -2.19 2.09
N PHE A 39 6.89 -3.27 2.06
CA PHE A 39 6.43 -4.50 1.42
C PHE A 39 5.17 -5.04 2.10
N ARG A 40 5.13 -5.02 3.42
CA ARG A 40 3.94 -5.45 4.18
C ARG A 40 2.74 -4.56 3.90
N VAL A 41 2.96 -3.25 3.78
CA VAL A 41 1.88 -2.31 3.42
C VAL A 41 1.33 -2.66 2.04
N LEU A 42 2.20 -2.94 1.07
CA LEU A 42 1.78 -3.35 -0.26
C LEU A 42 0.94 -4.63 -0.21
N GLN A 43 1.42 -5.64 0.52
CA GLN A 43 0.71 -6.92 0.62
C GLN A 43 -0.69 -6.75 1.20
N GLU A 44 -0.81 -6.00 2.29
CA GLU A 44 -2.11 -5.77 2.93
C GLU A 44 -3.04 -4.92 2.07
N ALA A 45 -2.50 -3.89 1.42
CA ALA A 45 -3.31 -3.04 0.55
C ALA A 45 -3.87 -3.81 -0.65
N LEU A 46 -3.06 -4.65 -1.28
CA LEU A 46 -3.52 -5.49 -2.38
C LEU A 46 -4.52 -6.55 -1.93
N THR A 47 -4.29 -7.16 -0.78
CA THR A 47 -5.21 -8.13 -0.19
C THR A 47 -6.56 -7.47 0.10
N ASN A 48 -6.56 -6.28 0.69
CA ASN A 48 -7.79 -5.55 0.97
C ASN A 48 -8.52 -5.15 -0.31
N ALA A 49 -7.79 -4.73 -1.34
CA ALA A 49 -8.39 -4.41 -2.62
C ALA A 49 -9.12 -5.63 -3.19
N ALA A 50 -8.47 -6.80 -3.19
CA ALA A 50 -9.07 -8.01 -3.73
C ALA A 50 -10.27 -8.48 -2.92
N LYS A 51 -10.19 -8.43 -1.58
CA LYS A 51 -11.25 -8.95 -0.72
C LYS A 51 -12.45 -8.02 -0.56
N HIS A 52 -12.20 -6.72 -0.52
CA HIS A 52 -13.21 -5.77 -0.08
C HIS A 52 -13.62 -4.74 -1.13
N ALA A 53 -12.74 -4.42 -2.07
CA ALA A 53 -12.98 -3.33 -3.00
C ALA A 53 -13.41 -3.78 -4.40
N ARG A 54 -13.01 -4.96 -4.81
CA ARG A 54 -13.27 -5.50 -6.16
C ARG A 54 -12.94 -4.49 -7.26
N PRO A 55 -11.69 -4.02 -7.31
CA PRO A 55 -11.31 -3.02 -8.30
C PRO A 55 -11.10 -3.64 -9.67
N THR A 56 -11.10 -2.80 -10.69
CA THR A 56 -10.62 -3.19 -12.02
C THR A 56 -9.16 -2.79 -12.21
N ARG A 57 -8.70 -1.79 -11.45
CA ARG A 57 -7.33 -1.27 -11.56
C ARG A 57 -6.80 -0.84 -10.20
N VAL A 58 -5.52 -1.14 -9.99
CA VAL A 58 -4.79 -0.69 -8.81
C VAL A 58 -3.52 0.02 -9.29
N GLU A 59 -3.23 1.17 -8.73
CA GLU A 59 -2.02 1.93 -9.01
C GLU A 59 -1.09 1.83 -7.80
N VAL A 60 0.18 1.49 -8.05
CA VAL A 60 1.21 1.40 -7.02
C VAL A 60 2.31 2.39 -7.38
N VAL A 61 2.55 3.34 -6.50
CA VAL A 61 3.57 4.38 -6.70
C VAL A 61 4.55 4.35 -5.54
N LEU A 62 5.83 4.22 -5.85
CA LEU A 62 6.90 4.36 -4.86
C LEU A 62 7.80 5.49 -5.33
N GLU A 63 8.04 6.46 -4.46
CA GLU A 63 8.89 7.59 -4.79
C GLU A 63 9.81 7.95 -3.63
N PRO A 64 11.07 8.32 -3.92
CA PRO A 64 11.95 8.83 -2.89
C PRO A 64 11.52 10.24 -2.46
N LEU A 65 11.75 10.56 -1.19
CA LEU A 65 11.41 11.85 -0.58
C LEU A 65 12.68 12.63 -0.24
N GLY A 66 13.59 12.74 -1.21
CA GLY A 66 14.87 13.39 -0.99
C GLY A 66 15.68 12.64 0.05
N GLU A 67 16.12 13.33 1.11
CA GLU A 67 16.95 12.73 2.16
C GLU A 67 16.14 12.07 3.28
N ARG A 68 14.81 12.22 3.25
CA ARG A 68 13.97 11.78 4.38
C ARG A 68 13.58 10.31 4.33
N GLY A 69 13.47 9.73 3.16
CA GLY A 69 13.01 8.35 3.02
C GLY A 69 12.25 8.14 1.73
N ALA A 70 11.23 7.30 1.77
CA ALA A 70 10.43 6.99 0.59
C ALA A 70 8.95 6.90 0.95
N ARG A 71 8.10 7.11 -0.07
CA ARG A 71 6.64 7.04 0.05
C ARG A 71 6.11 5.95 -0.87
N LEU A 72 5.28 5.09 -0.32
CA LEU A 72 4.51 4.12 -1.09
C LEU A 72 3.04 4.52 -1.03
N VAL A 73 2.39 4.55 -2.19
CA VAL A 73 0.95 4.80 -2.28
C VAL A 73 0.33 3.70 -3.13
N VAL A 74 -0.75 3.11 -2.62
CA VAL A 74 -1.52 2.10 -3.34
C VAL A 74 -2.95 2.62 -3.46
N ARG A 75 -3.39 2.86 -4.69
CA ARG A 75 -4.74 3.35 -4.98
C ARG A 75 -5.52 2.33 -5.78
N ASP A 76 -6.74 2.04 -5.36
CA ASP A 76 -7.64 1.22 -6.16
C ASP A 76 -8.87 2.03 -6.58
N ASN A 77 -9.51 1.59 -7.66
CA ASN A 77 -10.74 2.20 -8.15
C ASN A 77 -11.97 1.37 -7.75
N GLY A 78 -11.87 0.64 -6.66
CA GLY A 78 -12.94 -0.20 -6.18
C GLY A 78 -14.06 0.56 -5.48
N ARG A 79 -14.87 -0.18 -4.73
CA ARG A 79 -16.07 0.40 -4.09
C ARG A 79 -15.79 1.17 -2.80
N GLY A 80 -14.55 1.13 -2.28
CA GLY A 80 -14.20 1.83 -1.06
C GLY A 80 -14.90 1.29 0.19
N PHE A 81 -14.67 1.95 1.31
CA PHE A 81 -15.27 1.60 2.59
C PHE A 81 -15.23 2.80 3.54
N ALA A 82 -15.99 2.72 4.63
CA ALA A 82 -15.95 3.73 5.68
C ALA A 82 -14.76 3.43 6.60
N VAL A 83 -13.75 4.29 6.60
CA VAL A 83 -12.49 4.06 7.32
C VAL A 83 -12.68 3.83 8.83
N PRO A 84 -13.49 4.64 9.56
CA PRO A 84 -13.68 4.39 10.99
C PRO A 84 -14.22 2.99 11.30
N GLU A 85 -15.15 2.50 10.50
CA GLU A 85 -15.71 1.15 10.68
C GLU A 85 -14.67 0.08 10.43
N ALA A 86 -13.89 0.23 9.36
CA ALA A 86 -12.84 -0.72 9.02
C ALA A 86 -11.79 -0.81 10.13
N GLN A 87 -11.36 0.34 10.67
CA GLN A 87 -10.40 0.38 11.76
C GLN A 87 -10.94 -0.27 13.03
N GLY A 88 -12.20 -0.02 13.34
CA GLY A 88 -12.83 -0.55 14.55
C GLY A 88 -13.02 -2.06 14.50
N LEU A 89 -13.22 -2.62 13.32
CA LEU A 89 -13.43 -4.06 13.16
C LEU A 89 -12.13 -4.85 13.03
N GLY A 90 -11.00 -4.17 12.77
CA GLY A 90 -9.71 -4.84 12.58
C GLY A 90 -9.65 -5.77 11.38
N GLY A 91 -10.70 -5.82 10.56
CA GLY A 91 -10.80 -6.76 9.45
C GLY A 91 -9.96 -6.41 8.22
N PHE A 92 -9.34 -5.24 8.21
CA PHE A 92 -8.57 -4.73 7.07
C PHE A 92 -7.08 -4.64 7.36
N GLY A 93 -6.63 -5.02 8.56
CA GLY A 93 -5.22 -4.94 8.93
C GLY A 93 -4.67 -3.53 9.04
N LEU A 94 -5.53 -2.51 9.03
CA LEU A 94 -5.10 -1.12 8.99
C LEU A 94 -4.36 -0.68 10.25
N THR A 95 -4.82 -1.13 11.41
CA THR A 95 -4.18 -0.79 12.69
C THR A 95 -2.76 -1.35 12.73
N GLN A 96 -2.57 -2.59 12.31
CA GLN A 96 -1.25 -3.22 12.29
C GLN A 96 -0.31 -2.54 11.33
N MET A 97 -0.79 -2.16 10.15
CA MET A 97 0.02 -1.41 9.19
C MET A 97 0.47 -0.08 9.76
N ARG A 98 -0.46 0.66 10.38
CA ARG A 98 -0.15 1.94 11.01
C ARG A 98 0.91 1.78 12.09
N GLU A 99 0.75 0.78 12.96
CA GLU A 99 1.71 0.53 14.05
C GLU A 99 3.11 0.25 13.51
N ARG A 100 3.22 -0.55 12.47
CA ARG A 100 4.51 -0.89 11.86
C ARG A 100 5.19 0.31 11.24
N VAL A 101 4.42 1.13 10.52
CA VAL A 101 4.96 2.34 9.88
C VAL A 101 5.40 3.34 10.93
N GLU A 102 4.55 3.58 11.92
CA GLU A 102 4.86 4.54 12.99
C GLU A 102 6.03 4.09 13.85
N ALA A 103 6.17 2.79 14.07
CA ALA A 103 7.32 2.24 14.80
C ALA A 103 8.65 2.52 14.09
N ARG A 104 8.63 2.72 12.78
CA ARG A 104 9.81 3.13 12.01
C ARG A 104 10.03 4.64 11.99
N GLY A 105 9.16 5.40 12.67
CA GLY A 105 9.20 6.85 12.61
C GLY A 105 8.54 7.42 11.36
N GLY A 106 7.70 6.62 10.69
CA GLY A 106 7.03 7.01 9.47
C GLY A 106 5.61 7.50 9.68
N ARG A 107 4.92 7.72 8.57
CA ARG A 107 3.55 8.22 8.54
C ARG A 107 2.68 7.29 7.69
N PHE A 108 1.48 7.01 8.17
CA PHE A 108 0.54 6.12 7.50
C PHE A 108 -0.81 6.79 7.35
N TRP A 109 -1.47 6.59 6.21
CA TRP A 109 -2.84 7.10 6.02
C TRP A 109 -3.65 6.15 5.14
N VAL A 110 -4.97 6.24 5.33
CA VAL A 110 -5.95 5.57 4.49
C VAL A 110 -7.02 6.62 4.15
N VAL A 111 -7.29 6.78 2.87
CA VAL A 111 -8.36 7.64 2.39
C VAL A 111 -9.31 6.76 1.60
N SER A 112 -10.53 6.62 2.09
CA SER A 112 -11.53 5.78 1.44
C SER A 112 -12.92 6.26 1.81
N ALA A 113 -13.85 6.09 0.89
CA ALA A 113 -15.26 6.34 1.13
C ALA A 113 -16.05 5.41 0.23
N PRO A 114 -17.28 4.99 0.63
CA PRO A 114 -18.09 4.12 -0.21
C PRO A 114 -18.26 4.69 -1.62
N GLY A 115 -17.98 3.88 -2.62
CA GLY A 115 -18.08 4.25 -4.03
C GLY A 115 -16.93 5.07 -4.59
N ARG A 116 -15.88 5.34 -3.80
CA ARG A 116 -14.80 6.24 -4.20
C ARG A 116 -13.42 5.62 -4.30
N GLY A 117 -13.32 4.30 -4.15
CA GLY A 117 -12.03 3.64 -4.12
C GLY A 117 -11.29 3.89 -2.82
N THR A 118 -10.05 3.45 -2.77
CA THR A 118 -9.22 3.51 -1.56
C THR A 118 -7.80 3.91 -1.90
N GLU A 119 -7.23 4.77 -1.08
CA GLU A 119 -5.81 5.09 -1.12
C GLU A 119 -5.18 4.70 0.22
N VAL A 120 -4.14 3.89 0.16
CA VAL A 120 -3.31 3.53 1.32
C VAL A 120 -1.92 4.10 1.07
N GLY A 121 -1.41 4.87 2.01
CA GLY A 121 -0.10 5.48 1.88
C GLY A 121 0.76 5.28 3.11
N ALA A 122 2.06 5.17 2.87
CA ALA A 122 3.04 5.02 3.93
C ALA A 122 4.34 5.74 3.54
N GLU A 123 4.89 6.49 4.49
CA GLU A 123 6.20 7.10 4.36
C GLU A 123 7.09 6.52 5.44
N VAL A 124 8.29 6.10 5.06
CA VAL A 124 9.27 5.56 6.01
C VAL A 124 10.63 6.22 5.77
N PRO A 125 11.44 6.39 6.85
CA PRO A 125 12.81 6.86 6.69
C PRO A 125 13.67 5.79 6.00
N TYR A 126 14.82 6.21 5.51
CA TYR A 126 15.80 5.29 4.95
C TYR A 126 16.44 4.37 6.04
#